data_05dfb51abb5be113b4d48cadabc9feee
#
_entry.id   05dfb51abb5be113b4d48cadabc9feee
#
_cell.length_a   1.000
_cell.length_b   1.000
_cell.length_c   1.000
_cell.angle_alpha   90.00
_cell.angle_beta   90.00
_cell.angle_gamma   90.00
#
_symmetry.space_group_name_H-M   'P 1'
#
loop_
_entity.id
_entity.type
_entity.pdbx_description
1 polymer ?
#
loop_
_entity_poly.entity_id
_entity_poly.type
_entity_poly.pdbx_seq_one_letter_code
_entity_poly.pdbx_strand_id
1 'polypeptide(L)'
;DKTAYGKGLADETQKYMEAAGKKATMLESYTAGEKDYNSLVSKLKAANIDVLYVGGYHTEAGLIKRQMVDQGMETMLVSGDALVTDEYWAITGDAGAGTLMTFSPDPRKNPVAAPVVERLEAAGRTTEGYSLYTYGAIQAWAQAVEWAGSVDFEPVVAELENGSFDTVLGEFSFNGKGDVNIPGYVFYEWKGGAYDYLEEKM
;
A
#
# COMPACT_ATOMS: atom_id res chain seq x y z
N ASP A 1 -5.27 13.46 1.18
CA ASP A 1 -5.34 14.14 2.46
C ASP A 1 -4.28 15.25 2.53
N LYS A 2 -4.18 15.91 3.66
CA LYS A 2 -3.22 17.02 3.86
C LYS A 2 -1.93 16.57 4.55
N THR A 3 -1.74 15.26 4.73
CA THR A 3 -0.50 14.71 5.30
C THR A 3 0.65 14.76 4.30
N ALA A 4 1.88 14.66 4.79
CA ALA A 4 3.05 14.57 3.91
C ALA A 4 2.97 13.36 2.97
N TYR A 5 2.43 12.23 3.46
CA TYR A 5 2.22 11.02 2.69
C TYR A 5 1.17 11.22 1.57
N GLY A 6 -0.07 11.55 1.93
CA GLY A 6 -1.15 11.62 0.95
C GLY A 6 -0.98 12.75 -0.06
N LYS A 7 -0.49 13.93 0.41
CA LYS A 7 -0.14 15.02 -0.49
C LYS A 7 1.00 14.63 -1.43
N GLY A 8 2.05 14.00 -0.91
CA GLY A 8 3.19 13.54 -1.71
C GLY A 8 2.78 12.57 -2.81
N LEU A 9 1.91 11.59 -2.49
CA LEU A 9 1.35 10.66 -3.49
C LEU A 9 0.56 11.40 -4.59
N ALA A 10 -0.29 12.36 -4.22
CA ALA A 10 -1.08 13.14 -5.18
C ALA A 10 -0.20 14.00 -6.07
N ASP A 11 0.79 14.69 -5.49
CA ASP A 11 1.72 15.56 -6.22
C ASP A 11 2.56 14.77 -7.23
N GLU A 12 3.13 13.62 -6.82
CA GLU A 12 3.93 12.79 -7.73
C GLU A 12 3.05 12.13 -8.81
N THR A 13 1.84 11.69 -8.46
CA THR A 13 0.88 11.16 -9.45
C THR A 13 0.54 12.23 -10.50
N GLN A 14 0.23 13.45 -10.09
CA GLN A 14 -0.03 14.56 -10.99
C GLN A 14 1.17 14.83 -11.90
N LYS A 15 2.35 14.93 -11.35
CA LYS A 15 3.60 15.17 -12.07
C LYS A 15 3.85 14.12 -13.16
N TYR A 16 3.67 12.82 -12.84
CA TYR A 16 3.86 11.74 -13.83
C TYR A 16 2.75 11.72 -14.88
N MET A 17 1.50 12.04 -14.50
CA MET A 17 0.41 12.22 -15.46
C MET A 17 0.74 13.35 -16.46
N GLU A 18 1.19 14.49 -15.98
CA GLU A 18 1.57 15.64 -16.82
C GLU A 18 2.74 15.29 -17.75
N ALA A 19 3.75 14.58 -17.25
CA ALA A 19 4.86 14.08 -18.07
C ALA A 19 4.40 13.11 -19.17
N ALA A 20 3.34 12.36 -18.92
CA ALA A 20 2.68 11.48 -19.91
C ALA A 20 1.67 12.22 -20.81
N GLY A 21 1.62 13.56 -20.76
CA GLY A 21 0.69 14.36 -21.55
C GLY A 21 -0.76 14.28 -21.10
N LYS A 22 -1.02 13.81 -19.88
CA LYS A 22 -2.35 13.75 -19.27
C LYS A 22 -2.51 14.87 -18.25
N LYS A 23 -3.75 15.34 -18.07
CA LYS A 23 -4.06 16.39 -17.12
C LYS A 23 -5.21 15.97 -16.23
N ALA A 24 -5.05 16.19 -14.92
CA ALA A 24 -6.15 15.98 -13.98
C ALA A 24 -7.29 16.97 -14.26
N THR A 25 -8.52 16.47 -14.27
CA THR A 25 -9.72 17.31 -14.40
C THR A 25 -9.93 18.17 -13.16
N MET A 26 -9.59 17.62 -11.99
CA MET A 26 -9.77 18.26 -10.69
C MET A 26 -8.63 17.86 -9.75
N LEU A 27 -8.22 18.77 -8.88
CA LEU A 27 -7.37 18.50 -7.75
C LEU A 27 -8.02 19.11 -6.51
N GLU A 28 -8.36 18.29 -5.54
CA GLU A 28 -9.00 18.70 -4.30
C GLU A 28 -8.26 18.10 -3.10
N SER A 29 -8.38 18.74 -1.95
CA SER A 29 -7.88 18.20 -0.70
C SER A 29 -9.01 17.99 0.29
N TYR A 30 -8.90 16.97 1.13
CA TYR A 30 -9.83 16.71 2.22
C TYR A 30 -9.11 16.72 3.58
N THR A 31 -9.87 16.84 4.64
CA THR A 31 -9.35 16.79 6.01
C THR A 31 -9.49 15.37 6.55
N ALA A 32 -8.38 14.78 7.01
CA ALA A 32 -8.41 13.48 7.66
C ALA A 32 -9.18 13.54 9.00
N GLY A 33 -9.82 12.41 9.36
CA GLY A 33 -10.59 12.28 10.60
C GLY A 33 -12.05 12.74 10.50
N GLU A 34 -12.48 13.32 9.38
CA GLU A 34 -13.91 13.61 9.15
C GLU A 34 -14.67 12.32 8.86
N LYS A 35 -15.96 12.32 9.13
CA LYS A 35 -16.86 11.18 8.91
C LYS A 35 -17.78 11.36 7.71
N ASP A 36 -17.81 12.55 7.14
CA ASP A 36 -18.67 12.93 6.03
C ASP A 36 -17.89 13.69 4.96
N TYR A 37 -17.87 13.11 3.76
CA TYR A 37 -17.24 13.65 2.55
C TYR A 37 -18.26 13.94 1.43
N ASN A 38 -19.57 13.95 1.73
CA ASN A 38 -20.62 14.15 0.73
C ASN A 38 -20.46 15.44 -0.08
N SER A 39 -19.95 16.50 0.51
CA SER A 39 -19.68 17.75 -0.21
C SER A 39 -18.59 17.57 -1.27
N LEU A 40 -17.50 16.85 -0.94
CA LEU A 40 -16.44 16.49 -1.89
C LEU A 40 -16.99 15.56 -2.98
N VAL A 41 -17.70 14.51 -2.60
CA VAL A 41 -18.28 13.53 -3.52
C VAL A 41 -19.26 14.21 -4.49
N SER A 42 -20.08 15.17 -4.03
CA SER A 42 -20.97 15.94 -4.89
C SER A 42 -20.22 16.78 -5.93
N LYS A 43 -19.06 17.33 -5.59
CA LYS A 43 -18.20 18.03 -6.56
C LYS A 43 -17.63 17.06 -7.61
N LEU A 44 -17.13 15.88 -7.16
CA LEU A 44 -16.63 14.84 -8.07
C LEU A 44 -17.71 14.38 -9.04
N LYS A 45 -18.93 14.16 -8.54
CA LYS A 45 -20.08 13.79 -9.36
C LYS A 45 -20.43 14.86 -10.39
N ALA A 46 -20.49 16.13 -9.97
CA ALA A 46 -20.77 17.25 -10.86
C ALA A 46 -19.71 17.42 -11.97
N ALA A 47 -18.46 17.04 -11.69
CA ALA A 47 -17.38 17.04 -12.65
C ALA A 47 -17.30 15.79 -13.53
N ASN A 48 -18.20 14.81 -13.36
CA ASN A 48 -18.24 13.54 -14.09
C ASN A 48 -16.88 12.81 -14.07
N ILE A 49 -16.33 12.59 -12.89
CA ILE A 49 -15.02 11.94 -12.73
C ILE A 49 -15.14 10.43 -12.95
N ASP A 50 -14.40 9.89 -13.91
CA ASP A 50 -14.33 8.45 -14.20
C ASP A 50 -13.35 7.72 -13.29
N VAL A 51 -12.22 8.36 -12.97
CA VAL A 51 -11.15 7.81 -12.13
C VAL A 51 -10.76 8.82 -11.06
N LEU A 52 -10.79 8.40 -9.81
CA LEU A 52 -10.34 9.17 -8.66
C LEU A 52 -9.08 8.53 -8.08
N TYR A 53 -7.95 9.25 -8.13
CA TYR A 53 -6.76 8.88 -7.36
C TYR A 53 -6.82 9.52 -5.97
N VAL A 54 -6.74 8.70 -4.92
CA VAL A 54 -6.76 9.17 -3.52
C VAL A 54 -5.37 9.02 -2.91
N GLY A 55 -4.73 10.13 -2.58
CA GLY A 55 -3.55 10.16 -1.72
C GLY A 55 -3.99 10.27 -0.25
N GLY A 56 -3.96 9.15 0.48
CA GLY A 56 -4.42 9.11 1.87
C GLY A 56 -4.57 7.70 2.40
N TYR A 57 -5.28 7.56 3.51
CA TYR A 57 -5.40 6.31 4.24
C TYR A 57 -6.75 5.63 4.02
N HIS A 58 -6.83 4.35 4.40
CA HIS A 58 -7.97 3.46 4.16
C HIS A 58 -9.28 3.98 4.76
N THR A 59 -9.24 4.63 5.93
CA THR A 59 -10.45 5.09 6.61
C THR A 59 -11.22 6.11 5.77
N GLU A 60 -10.56 7.18 5.36
CA GLU A 60 -11.18 8.25 4.59
C GLU A 60 -11.44 7.82 3.14
N ALA A 61 -10.50 7.11 2.53
CA ALA A 61 -10.69 6.56 1.18
C ALA A 61 -11.91 5.63 1.13
N GLY A 62 -12.10 4.79 2.16
CA GLY A 62 -13.25 3.91 2.28
C GLY A 62 -14.57 4.67 2.45
N LEU A 63 -14.58 5.72 3.28
CA LEU A 63 -15.77 6.58 3.44
C LEU A 63 -16.12 7.31 2.14
N ILE A 64 -15.12 7.86 1.44
CA ILE A 64 -15.30 8.53 0.16
C ILE A 64 -15.86 7.54 -0.87
N LYS A 65 -15.26 6.34 -0.99
CA LYS A 65 -15.72 5.31 -1.93
C LYS A 65 -17.17 4.90 -1.68
N ARG A 66 -17.55 4.66 -0.42
CA ARG A 66 -18.92 4.32 -0.06
C ARG A 66 -19.89 5.44 -0.41
N GLN A 67 -19.57 6.70 -0.06
CA GLN A 67 -20.43 7.84 -0.37
C GLN A 67 -20.53 8.12 -1.87
N MET A 68 -19.49 7.81 -2.67
CA MET A 68 -19.58 7.83 -4.13
C MET A 68 -20.63 6.83 -4.65
N VAL A 69 -20.58 5.59 -4.17
CA VAL A 69 -21.56 4.55 -4.56
C VAL A 69 -22.96 4.91 -4.10
N ASP A 70 -23.12 5.41 -2.85
CA ASP A 70 -24.41 5.88 -2.31
C ASP A 70 -25.01 7.02 -3.16
N GLN A 71 -24.19 7.85 -3.78
CA GLN A 71 -24.62 8.88 -4.72
C GLN A 71 -24.79 8.39 -6.17
N GLY A 72 -24.65 7.09 -6.42
CA GLY A 72 -24.80 6.47 -7.73
C GLY A 72 -23.65 6.76 -8.70
N MET A 73 -22.43 6.95 -8.20
CA MET A 73 -21.23 7.10 -9.02
C MET A 73 -20.59 5.73 -9.30
N GLU A 74 -20.16 5.53 -10.54
CA GLU A 74 -19.39 4.34 -10.97
C GLU A 74 -17.88 4.61 -11.07
N THR A 75 -17.43 5.69 -10.46
CA THR A 75 -16.04 6.15 -10.46
C THR A 75 -15.10 5.10 -9.91
N MET A 76 -14.07 4.75 -10.68
CA MET A 76 -12.99 3.89 -10.20
C MET A 76 -12.14 4.63 -9.16
N LEU A 77 -11.89 4.01 -8.01
CA LEU A 77 -10.95 4.53 -7.04
C LEU A 77 -9.60 3.84 -7.21
N VAL A 78 -8.54 4.62 -7.26
CA VAL A 78 -7.14 4.17 -7.31
C VAL A 78 -6.38 4.82 -6.15
N SER A 79 -5.52 4.07 -5.48
CA SER A 79 -4.72 4.58 -4.36
C SER A 79 -3.39 3.82 -4.23
N GLY A 80 -2.67 4.11 -3.16
CA GLY A 80 -1.45 3.42 -2.76
C GLY A 80 -1.69 2.27 -1.77
N ASP A 81 -0.62 1.87 -1.15
CA ASP A 81 -0.47 0.76 -0.21
C ASP A 81 -1.34 0.85 1.06
N ALA A 82 -1.73 2.04 1.47
CA ALA A 82 -2.57 2.24 2.65
C ALA A 82 -3.96 1.59 2.56
N LEU A 83 -4.38 1.11 1.38
CA LEU A 83 -5.64 0.37 1.20
C LEU A 83 -5.47 -1.16 1.22
N VAL A 84 -4.24 -1.66 1.42
CA VAL A 84 -3.95 -3.10 1.50
C VAL A 84 -4.16 -3.59 2.94
N THR A 85 -5.40 -3.50 3.40
CA THR A 85 -5.84 -3.91 4.74
C THR A 85 -7.32 -4.25 4.75
N ASP A 86 -7.72 -5.29 5.47
CA ASP A 86 -9.12 -5.70 5.65
C ASP A 86 -10.00 -4.58 6.25
N GLU A 87 -9.40 -3.63 6.95
CA GLU A 87 -10.11 -2.45 7.48
C GLU A 87 -10.75 -1.61 6.37
N TYR A 88 -10.12 -1.55 5.19
CA TYR A 88 -10.72 -0.87 4.03
C TYR A 88 -12.03 -1.55 3.63
N TRP A 89 -12.04 -2.88 3.49
CA TRP A 89 -13.25 -3.63 3.15
C TRP A 89 -14.30 -3.57 4.25
N ALA A 90 -13.89 -3.58 5.52
CA ALA A 90 -14.81 -3.44 6.65
C ALA A 90 -15.57 -2.10 6.62
N ILE A 91 -14.96 -1.04 6.06
CA ILE A 91 -15.59 0.27 5.90
C ILE A 91 -16.48 0.32 4.66
N THR A 92 -16.00 -0.22 3.55
CA THR A 92 -16.67 -0.09 2.24
C THR A 92 -17.72 -1.15 1.99
N GLY A 93 -17.52 -2.37 2.49
CA GLY A 93 -18.27 -3.53 2.03
C GLY A 93 -18.16 -3.65 0.50
N ASP A 94 -19.23 -4.10 -0.14
CA ASP A 94 -19.30 -4.29 -1.60
C ASP A 94 -19.03 -3.02 -2.41
N ALA A 95 -19.21 -1.83 -1.83
CA ALA A 95 -18.83 -0.57 -2.48
C ALA A 95 -17.33 -0.49 -2.78
N GLY A 96 -16.48 -1.21 -2.04
CA GLY A 96 -15.04 -1.27 -2.26
C GLY A 96 -14.60 -2.10 -3.47
N ALA A 97 -15.50 -2.91 -4.04
CA ALA A 97 -15.16 -3.74 -5.20
C ALA A 97 -14.66 -2.89 -6.38
N GLY A 98 -13.64 -3.39 -7.08
CA GLY A 98 -13.01 -2.69 -8.19
C GLY A 98 -12.08 -1.54 -7.78
N THR A 99 -11.83 -1.33 -6.48
CA THR A 99 -10.79 -0.39 -6.03
C THR A 99 -9.42 -0.96 -6.38
N LEU A 100 -8.60 -0.15 -7.05
CA LEU A 100 -7.22 -0.49 -7.39
C LEU A 100 -6.25 0.16 -6.41
N MET A 101 -5.16 -0.55 -6.11
CA MET A 101 -4.11 -0.04 -5.25
C MET A 101 -2.76 -0.61 -5.63
N THR A 102 -1.70 0.13 -5.33
CA THR A 102 -0.32 -0.33 -5.56
C THR A 102 0.33 -0.72 -4.25
N PHE A 103 0.99 -1.87 -4.25
CA PHE A 103 1.80 -2.33 -3.12
C PHE A 103 2.91 -3.25 -3.62
N SER A 104 3.88 -3.54 -2.77
CA SER A 104 4.89 -4.55 -3.04
C SER A 104 4.27 -5.95 -3.19
N PRO A 105 4.92 -6.90 -3.91
CA PRO A 105 4.40 -8.25 -4.07
C PRO A 105 4.06 -8.91 -2.73
N ASP A 106 2.99 -9.70 -2.70
CA ASP A 106 2.50 -10.36 -1.49
C ASP A 106 3.48 -11.46 -1.02
N PRO A 107 4.15 -11.30 0.13
CA PRO A 107 5.11 -12.30 0.62
C PRO A 107 4.45 -13.64 0.97
N ARG A 108 3.13 -13.67 1.25
CA ARG A 108 2.39 -14.91 1.53
C ARG A 108 2.41 -15.87 0.33
N LYS A 109 2.62 -15.35 -0.88
CA LYS A 109 2.76 -16.13 -2.11
C LYS A 109 4.16 -16.72 -2.30
N ASN A 110 5.13 -16.32 -1.48
CA ASN A 110 6.48 -16.89 -1.49
C ASN A 110 6.51 -18.13 -0.58
N PRO A 111 6.89 -19.32 -1.09
CA PRO A 111 6.96 -20.54 -0.27
C PRO A 111 7.88 -20.41 0.96
N VAL A 112 8.89 -19.57 0.91
CA VAL A 112 9.80 -19.30 2.04
C VAL A 112 9.05 -18.67 3.23
N ALA A 113 7.98 -17.94 2.99
CA ALA A 113 7.17 -17.32 4.03
C ALA A 113 6.26 -18.31 4.78
N ALA A 114 5.90 -19.45 4.17
CA ALA A 114 4.86 -20.33 4.70
C ALA A 114 5.01 -20.70 6.18
N PRO A 115 6.20 -21.10 6.71
CA PRO A 115 6.34 -21.46 8.13
C PRO A 115 6.10 -20.26 9.08
N VAL A 116 6.40 -19.04 8.63
CA VAL A 116 6.19 -17.83 9.42
C VAL A 116 4.71 -17.44 9.37
N VAL A 117 4.08 -17.52 8.21
CA VAL A 117 2.64 -17.28 8.02
C VAL A 117 1.84 -18.19 8.94
N GLU A 118 2.04 -19.51 8.87
CA GLU A 118 1.35 -20.50 9.69
C GLU A 118 1.50 -20.21 11.20
N ARG A 119 2.70 -19.84 11.63
CA ARG A 119 2.98 -19.52 13.04
C ARG A 119 2.27 -18.24 13.49
N LEU A 120 2.26 -17.20 12.66
CA LEU A 120 1.58 -15.94 12.99
C LEU A 120 0.08 -16.13 13.04
N GLU A 121 -0.50 -16.81 12.06
CA GLU A 121 -1.94 -17.11 12.00
C GLU A 121 -2.39 -17.99 13.16
N ALA A 122 -1.63 -19.04 13.52
CA ALA A 122 -1.89 -19.86 14.69
C ALA A 122 -1.86 -19.06 16.01
N ALA A 123 -1.09 -17.97 16.05
CA ALA A 123 -1.03 -17.05 17.18
C ALA A 123 -2.11 -15.93 17.10
N GLY A 124 -3.02 -15.96 16.12
CA GLY A 124 -4.03 -14.92 15.91
C GLY A 124 -3.44 -13.58 15.48
N ARG A 125 -2.31 -13.59 14.78
CA ARG A 125 -1.65 -12.38 14.26
C ARG A 125 -1.93 -12.23 12.77
N THR A 126 -2.06 -10.99 12.34
CA THR A 126 -2.21 -10.69 10.91
C THR A 126 -0.92 -10.94 10.14
N THR A 127 -1.06 -11.38 8.89
CA THR A 127 0.02 -11.52 7.91
C THR A 127 -0.16 -10.55 6.72
N GLU A 128 -1.11 -9.62 6.82
CA GLU A 128 -1.43 -8.66 5.78
C GLU A 128 -0.46 -7.48 5.71
N GLY A 129 -0.53 -6.77 4.59
CA GLY A 129 0.13 -5.50 4.38
C GLY A 129 1.63 -5.59 4.73
N TYR A 130 2.07 -4.74 5.61
CA TYR A 130 3.48 -4.63 6.01
C TYR A 130 3.94 -5.67 7.05
N SER A 131 3.06 -6.55 7.57
CA SER A 131 3.42 -7.49 8.66
C SER A 131 4.65 -8.34 8.34
N LEU A 132 4.64 -8.99 7.17
CA LEU A 132 5.77 -9.84 6.76
C LEU A 132 6.99 -9.02 6.30
N TYR A 133 6.79 -7.83 5.75
CA TYR A 133 7.88 -6.91 5.44
C TYR A 133 8.62 -6.43 6.69
N THR A 134 7.86 -6.07 7.74
CA THR A 134 8.45 -5.73 9.05
C THR A 134 9.16 -6.92 9.67
N TYR A 135 8.58 -8.12 9.55
CA TYR A 135 9.22 -9.34 10.02
C TYR A 135 10.57 -9.58 9.31
N GLY A 136 10.60 -9.47 7.98
CA GLY A 136 11.83 -9.60 7.18
C GLY A 136 12.87 -8.54 7.51
N ALA A 137 12.45 -7.29 7.77
CA ALA A 137 13.37 -6.24 8.21
C ALA A 137 14.04 -6.56 9.55
N ILE A 138 13.28 -7.12 10.51
CA ILE A 138 13.85 -7.57 11.80
C ILE A 138 14.78 -8.77 11.61
N GLN A 139 14.46 -9.69 10.69
CA GLN A 139 15.36 -10.82 10.38
C GLN A 139 16.70 -10.32 9.81
N ALA A 140 16.68 -9.38 8.87
CA ALA A 140 17.90 -8.79 8.31
C ALA A 140 18.71 -8.07 9.38
N TRP A 141 18.05 -7.26 10.20
CA TRP A 141 18.72 -6.59 11.33
C TRP A 141 19.34 -7.58 12.32
N ALA A 142 18.64 -8.66 12.68
CA ALA A 142 19.15 -9.66 13.60
C ALA A 142 20.39 -10.38 13.05
N GLN A 143 20.39 -10.72 11.76
CA GLN A 143 21.56 -11.31 11.09
C GLN A 143 22.74 -10.32 11.08
N ALA A 144 22.48 -9.05 10.78
CA ALA A 144 23.53 -8.02 10.81
C ALA A 144 24.12 -7.82 12.20
N VAL A 145 23.31 -7.86 13.27
CA VAL A 145 23.78 -7.81 14.66
C VAL A 145 24.66 -9.03 15.01
N GLU A 146 24.23 -10.21 14.57
CA GLU A 146 24.99 -11.45 14.79
C GLU A 146 26.35 -11.40 14.08
N TRP A 147 26.41 -10.94 12.84
CA TRP A 147 27.66 -10.81 12.08
C TRP A 147 28.57 -9.71 12.63
N ALA A 148 28.02 -8.58 13.04
CA ALA A 148 28.76 -7.49 13.66
C ALA A 148 29.29 -7.85 15.07
N GLY A 149 28.69 -8.83 15.76
CA GLY A 149 28.96 -9.14 17.15
C GLY A 149 28.66 -7.98 18.11
N SER A 150 27.85 -7.03 17.69
CA SER A 150 27.51 -5.81 18.42
C SER A 150 26.08 -5.35 18.03
N VAL A 151 25.47 -4.57 18.93
CA VAL A 151 24.20 -3.83 18.66
C VAL A 151 24.45 -2.36 18.37
N ASP A 152 25.72 -1.93 18.34
CA ASP A 152 26.06 -0.55 18.05
C ASP A 152 25.73 -0.20 16.59
N PHE A 153 25.34 1.05 16.36
CA PHE A 153 24.81 1.50 15.07
C PHE A 153 25.80 1.27 13.92
N GLU A 154 27.02 1.76 14.03
CA GLU A 154 27.97 1.74 12.91
C GLU A 154 28.37 0.33 12.46
N PRO A 155 28.74 -0.63 13.36
CA PRO A 155 29.03 -2.00 12.96
C PRO A 155 27.82 -2.69 12.29
N VAL A 156 26.61 -2.52 12.84
CA VAL A 156 25.40 -3.14 12.29
C VAL A 156 25.04 -2.56 10.92
N VAL A 157 25.17 -1.25 10.73
CA VAL A 157 24.94 -0.61 9.43
C VAL A 157 25.94 -1.11 8.39
N ALA A 158 27.21 -1.26 8.76
CA ALA A 158 28.22 -1.79 7.84
C ALA A 158 27.86 -3.22 7.35
N GLU A 159 27.33 -4.08 8.22
CA GLU A 159 26.85 -5.40 7.81
C GLU A 159 25.57 -5.31 6.96
N LEU A 160 24.64 -4.38 7.27
CA LEU A 160 23.45 -4.18 6.45
C LEU A 160 23.80 -3.69 5.04
N GLU A 161 24.76 -2.80 4.88
CA GLU A 161 25.17 -2.27 3.58
C GLU A 161 25.89 -3.29 2.69
N ASN A 162 26.57 -4.27 3.28
CA ASN A 162 27.41 -5.22 2.55
C ASN A 162 26.87 -6.65 2.53
N GLY A 163 25.86 -6.95 3.34
CA GLY A 163 25.31 -8.30 3.53
C GLY A 163 24.22 -8.66 2.51
N SER A 164 23.98 -9.97 2.43
CA SER A 164 22.78 -10.55 1.81
C SER A 164 22.03 -11.36 2.87
N PHE A 165 20.73 -11.14 3.00
CA PHE A 165 19.93 -11.59 4.14
C PHE A 165 18.88 -12.60 3.72
N ASP A 166 18.89 -13.78 4.34
CA ASP A 166 17.84 -14.79 4.19
C ASP A 166 16.65 -14.46 5.09
N THR A 167 15.52 -14.14 4.50
CA THR A 167 14.36 -13.65 5.25
C THR A 167 13.05 -14.29 4.78
N VAL A 168 11.96 -13.98 5.47
CA VAL A 168 10.59 -14.33 5.06
C VAL A 168 10.22 -13.77 3.67
N LEU A 169 10.94 -12.75 3.19
CA LEU A 169 10.76 -12.18 1.85
C LEU A 169 11.57 -12.91 0.78
N GLY A 170 12.42 -13.85 1.17
CA GLY A 170 13.49 -14.44 0.38
C GLY A 170 14.82 -13.77 0.69
N GLU A 171 15.80 -14.06 -0.13
CA GLU A 171 17.13 -13.43 -0.04
C GLU A 171 17.06 -12.01 -0.62
N PHE A 172 17.61 -11.05 0.11
CA PHE A 172 17.77 -9.69 -0.39
C PHE A 172 19.01 -8.98 0.16
N SER A 173 19.40 -7.92 -0.50
CA SER A 173 20.46 -7.01 -0.10
C SER A 173 20.03 -5.56 -0.28
N PHE A 174 20.83 -4.63 0.25
CA PHE A 174 20.63 -3.21 0.06
C PHE A 174 21.61 -2.64 -0.98
N ASN A 175 21.19 -1.66 -1.74
CA ASN A 175 22.08 -0.89 -2.61
C ASN A 175 22.74 0.26 -1.84
N GLY A 176 23.67 0.99 -2.47
CA GLY A 176 24.39 2.11 -1.83
C GLY A 176 23.50 3.30 -1.41
N LYS A 177 22.21 3.28 -1.71
CA LYS A 177 21.21 4.23 -1.24
C LYS A 177 20.39 3.69 -0.06
N GLY A 178 20.49 2.42 0.23
CA GLY A 178 19.69 1.72 1.24
C GLY A 178 18.37 1.16 0.71
N ASP A 179 18.14 1.19 -0.60
CA ASP A 179 16.96 0.54 -1.17
C ASP A 179 17.21 -0.97 -1.31
N VAL A 180 16.17 -1.76 -1.06
CA VAL A 180 16.22 -3.22 -1.24
C VAL A 180 16.15 -3.60 -2.72
N ASN A 181 16.78 -4.71 -3.09
CA ASN A 181 16.81 -5.25 -4.46
C ASN A 181 15.68 -6.25 -4.74
N ILE A 182 14.52 -6.09 -4.08
CA ILE A 182 13.33 -6.91 -4.34
C ILE A 182 12.43 -6.27 -5.40
N PRO A 183 11.50 -7.04 -6.04
CA PRO A 183 10.57 -6.51 -7.03
C PRO A 183 9.81 -5.29 -6.53
N GLY A 184 9.58 -4.33 -7.43
CA GLY A 184 8.85 -3.10 -7.14
C GLY A 184 7.35 -3.33 -6.94
N TYR A 185 6.60 -2.23 -6.99
CA TYR A 185 5.15 -2.25 -6.78
C TYR A 185 4.41 -2.96 -7.90
N VAL A 186 3.31 -3.64 -7.52
CA VAL A 186 2.33 -4.26 -8.41
C VAL A 186 0.94 -3.70 -8.12
N PHE A 187 0.02 -3.87 -9.06
CA PHE A 187 -1.37 -3.50 -8.84
C PHE A 187 -2.14 -4.65 -8.20
N TYR A 188 -2.99 -4.26 -7.25
CA TYR A 188 -4.01 -5.11 -6.62
C TYR A 188 -5.40 -4.56 -6.91
N GLU A 189 -6.40 -5.44 -6.86
CA GLU A 189 -7.81 -5.13 -6.94
C GLU A 189 -8.56 -5.71 -5.73
N TRP A 190 -9.44 -4.92 -5.12
CA TRP A 190 -10.40 -5.40 -4.13
C TRP A 190 -11.59 -6.08 -4.81
N LYS A 191 -11.89 -7.33 -4.43
CA LYS A 191 -12.99 -8.11 -4.99
C LYS A 191 -13.52 -9.14 -4.01
N GLY A 192 -14.82 -9.10 -3.71
CA GLY A 192 -15.48 -10.14 -2.89
C GLY A 192 -14.95 -10.29 -1.47
N GLY A 193 -14.49 -9.20 -0.84
CA GLY A 193 -13.99 -9.22 0.53
C GLY A 193 -12.50 -9.49 0.68
N ALA A 194 -11.78 -9.67 -0.42
CA ALA A 194 -10.35 -9.89 -0.44
C ALA A 194 -9.67 -9.05 -1.51
N TYR A 195 -8.38 -8.89 -1.45
CA TYR A 195 -7.58 -8.29 -2.51
C TYR A 195 -6.61 -9.31 -3.09
N ASP A 196 -6.39 -9.23 -4.39
CA ASP A 196 -5.38 -10.01 -5.10
C ASP A 196 -4.76 -9.17 -6.21
N TYR A 197 -3.73 -9.70 -6.86
CA TYR A 197 -3.13 -9.04 -8.01
C TYR A 197 -4.17 -8.74 -9.07
N LEU A 198 -4.06 -7.55 -9.64
CA LEU A 198 -4.88 -7.19 -10.80
C LEU A 198 -4.54 -8.15 -11.94
N GLU A 199 -5.53 -8.93 -12.37
CA GLU A 199 -5.40 -9.80 -13.53
C GLU A 199 -5.36 -8.95 -14.81
N GLU A 200 -4.32 -9.10 -15.61
CA GLU A 200 -4.32 -8.54 -16.96
C GLU A 200 -5.46 -9.19 -17.75
N LYS A 201 -6.44 -8.40 -18.14
CA LYS A 201 -7.44 -8.87 -19.11
C LYS A 201 -6.74 -9.01 -20.45
N MET A 202 -6.38 -10.26 -20.80
CA MET A 202 -5.92 -10.60 -22.14
C MET A 202 -7.02 -10.32 -23.20
#